data_9c6c02d3e201430a86e2ba97c7f87375
#
_entry.id   9c6c02d3e201430a86e2ba97c7f87375
#
_cell.length_a   1.000
_cell.length_b   1.000
_cell.length_c   1.000
_cell.angle_alpha   90.00
_cell.angle_beta   90.00
_cell.angle_gamma   90.00
#
_symmetry.space_group_name_H-M   'P 1'
#
loop_
_entity.id
_entity.type
_entity.pdbx_description
1 polymer ?
#
loop_
_entity_poly.entity_id
_entity_poly.type
_entity_poly.pdbx_seq_one_letter_code
_entity_poly.pdbx_strand_id
1 'polypeptide(L)'
;ARPIEELVKTFETTGTEGVNAACSEELSFTSEEWNGKSEKEQQEILMNYRIAYLGDTMVNWCPQLGTVLANDEVSEGVSIRGGYPVEQKVMRQWCLRVSAYAQRLLEGLDKIDWTDSLKETQKNWIGRSEGAEMQFKVVDSDVEFTIFTTRADTVFGVTFMVLAPESDYVKQVVTPDQQEAVNKYLDSIKHRTERERLMDKSVTGVFTGAYAVNPLNNKHIPIYISDYVLAGYGTGAIMAVPAHDSRDYAFAKHFDLPIIPLIEGCDVSEESFDAKEGKMINSCDNGLDLNGMEVK
;
A
#
# COMPACT_ATOMS: atom_id res chain seq x y z
N ALA A 1 -12.49 14.63 18.80
CA ALA A 1 -13.79 14.19 18.28
C ALA A 1 -14.85 15.22 18.65
N ARG A 2 -15.88 15.33 17.81
CA ARG A 2 -17.08 16.14 18.05
C ARG A 2 -18.29 15.22 17.99
N PRO A 3 -19.42 15.61 18.62
CA PRO A 3 -20.68 14.89 18.46
C PRO A 3 -21.09 14.83 16.97
N ILE A 4 -21.61 13.69 16.53
CA ILE A 4 -22.00 13.50 15.11
C ILE A 4 -23.17 14.43 14.71
N GLU A 5 -23.95 14.85 15.68
CA GLU A 5 -25.08 15.79 15.51
C GLU A 5 -24.63 17.16 15.01
N GLU A 6 -23.39 17.59 15.31
CA GLU A 6 -22.83 18.83 14.77
C GLU A 6 -22.59 18.71 13.26
N LEU A 7 -22.12 17.54 12.81
CA LEU A 7 -21.91 17.26 11.40
C LEU A 7 -23.25 17.16 10.65
N VAL A 8 -24.26 16.52 11.25
CA VAL A 8 -25.61 16.45 10.69
C VAL A 8 -26.16 17.86 10.44
N LYS A 9 -26.04 18.78 11.40
CA LYS A 9 -26.47 20.18 11.22
C LYS A 9 -25.74 20.88 10.07
N THR A 10 -24.45 20.59 9.90
CA THR A 10 -23.68 21.14 8.77
C THR A 10 -24.22 20.58 7.45
N PHE A 11 -24.49 19.29 7.37
CA PHE A 11 -25.04 18.65 6.16
C PHE A 11 -26.43 19.19 5.81
N GLU A 12 -27.26 19.43 6.81
CA GLU A 12 -28.60 20.03 6.64
C GLU A 12 -28.56 21.46 6.07
N THR A 13 -27.49 22.20 6.32
CA THR A 13 -27.38 23.63 5.96
C THR A 13 -26.49 23.89 4.74
N THR A 14 -25.34 23.28 4.65
CA THR A 14 -24.30 23.52 3.61
C THR A 14 -23.83 22.27 2.86
N GLY A 15 -24.38 21.11 3.18
CA GLY A 15 -23.87 19.85 2.62
C GLY A 15 -22.45 19.56 3.09
N THR A 16 -21.60 19.11 2.16
CA THR A 16 -20.19 18.81 2.44
C THR A 16 -19.28 20.03 2.33
N GLU A 17 -19.78 21.19 1.95
CA GLU A 17 -18.97 22.40 1.81
C GLU A 17 -18.38 22.85 3.15
N GLY A 18 -17.05 23.04 3.20
CA GLY A 18 -16.33 23.47 4.38
C GLY A 18 -16.20 22.41 5.49
N VAL A 19 -16.62 21.17 5.25
CA VAL A 19 -16.49 20.08 6.21
C VAL A 19 -15.01 19.67 6.32
N ASN A 20 -14.46 19.82 7.54
CA ASN A 20 -13.14 19.31 7.91
C ASN A 20 -13.30 18.14 8.88
N ALA A 21 -13.61 16.98 8.37
CA ALA A 21 -13.76 15.75 9.14
C ALA A 21 -13.15 14.57 8.37
N ALA A 22 -12.50 13.67 9.10
CA ALA A 22 -11.99 12.43 8.49
C ALA A 22 -13.14 11.57 7.98
N CYS A 23 -13.05 11.13 6.75
CA CYS A 23 -14.03 10.30 6.05
C CYS A 23 -13.34 9.11 5.41
N SER A 24 -14.05 7.99 5.22
CA SER A 24 -13.54 6.81 4.51
C SER A 24 -13.52 7.00 3.00
N GLU A 25 -14.40 7.86 2.48
CA GLU A 25 -14.64 8.07 1.06
C GLU A 25 -14.66 9.58 0.76
N GLU A 26 -14.33 9.95 -0.47
CA GLU A 26 -14.55 11.31 -0.95
C GLU A 26 -16.02 11.49 -1.25
N LEU A 27 -16.74 12.18 -0.36
CA LEU A 27 -18.14 12.45 -0.49
C LEU A 27 -18.38 13.94 -0.81
N SER A 28 -19.23 14.20 -1.81
CA SER A 28 -19.67 15.53 -2.18
C SER A 28 -21.16 15.54 -2.41
N PHE A 29 -21.90 16.36 -1.64
CA PHE A 29 -23.33 16.55 -1.79
C PHE A 29 -23.76 17.91 -1.21
N THR A 30 -24.85 18.44 -1.72
CA THR A 30 -25.49 19.67 -1.25
C THR A 30 -26.41 19.40 -0.05
N SER A 31 -26.83 20.47 0.64
CA SER A 31 -27.85 20.36 1.70
C SER A 31 -29.18 19.84 1.19
N GLU A 32 -29.57 20.19 -0.05
CA GLU A 32 -30.83 19.71 -0.67
C GLU A 32 -30.76 18.20 -0.91
N GLU A 33 -29.63 17.71 -1.44
CA GLU A 33 -29.41 16.28 -1.64
C GLU A 33 -29.37 15.51 -0.31
N TRP A 34 -28.75 16.06 0.73
CA TRP A 34 -28.77 15.47 2.06
C TRP A 34 -30.19 15.37 2.63
N ASN A 35 -30.93 16.47 2.60
CA ASN A 35 -32.29 16.54 3.14
C ASN A 35 -33.30 15.69 2.35
N GLY A 36 -33.03 15.40 1.07
CA GLY A 36 -33.81 14.50 0.24
C GLY A 36 -33.59 13.02 0.46
N LYS A 37 -32.50 12.64 1.22
CA LYS A 37 -32.17 11.25 1.49
C LYS A 37 -33.04 10.66 2.60
N SER A 38 -33.29 9.35 2.52
CA SER A 38 -33.91 8.60 3.60
C SER A 38 -32.99 8.54 4.83
N GLU A 39 -33.56 8.31 5.99
CA GLU A 39 -32.79 8.13 7.25
C GLU A 39 -31.69 7.04 7.10
N LYS A 40 -31.99 5.96 6.41
CA LYS A 40 -31.05 4.89 6.15
C LYS A 40 -29.84 5.36 5.34
N GLU A 41 -30.07 6.07 4.24
CA GLU A 41 -29.00 6.62 3.39
C GLU A 41 -28.16 7.66 4.17
N GLN A 42 -28.79 8.49 4.98
CA GLN A 42 -28.08 9.43 5.86
C GLN A 42 -27.19 8.68 6.87
N GLN A 43 -27.67 7.60 7.50
CA GLN A 43 -26.88 6.81 8.42
C GLN A 43 -25.72 6.07 7.72
N GLU A 44 -25.89 5.61 6.49
CA GLU A 44 -24.82 5.02 5.68
C GLU A 44 -23.72 6.05 5.38
N ILE A 45 -24.08 7.27 5.02
CA ILE A 45 -23.13 8.38 4.84
C ILE A 45 -22.42 8.70 6.17
N LEU A 46 -23.16 8.85 7.26
CA LEU A 46 -22.58 9.16 8.58
C LEU A 46 -21.61 8.09 9.08
N MET A 47 -21.78 6.82 8.67
CA MET A 47 -20.86 5.75 9.00
C MET A 47 -19.45 6.03 8.48
N ASN A 48 -19.31 6.71 7.34
CA ASN A 48 -18.03 7.11 6.79
C ASN A 48 -17.28 8.17 7.62
N TYR A 49 -17.96 8.84 8.53
CA TYR A 49 -17.41 9.87 9.42
C TYR A 49 -17.25 9.39 10.87
N ARG A 50 -17.91 8.30 11.27
CA ARG A 50 -17.83 7.81 12.65
C ARG A 50 -16.45 7.22 12.95
N ILE A 51 -16.01 7.37 14.20
CA ILE A 51 -14.75 6.77 14.67
C ILE A 51 -14.84 5.25 14.65
N ALA A 52 -15.95 4.71 15.17
CA ALA A 52 -16.24 3.27 15.07
C ALA A 52 -17.17 3.04 13.88
N TYR A 53 -16.78 2.16 12.99
CA TYR A 53 -17.53 1.85 11.76
C TYR A 53 -17.40 0.36 11.41
N LEU A 54 -18.33 -0.15 10.61
CA LEU A 54 -18.26 -1.48 10.02
C LEU A 54 -17.50 -1.39 8.70
N GLY A 55 -16.43 -2.18 8.58
CA GLY A 55 -15.63 -2.27 7.38
C GLY A 55 -15.30 -3.72 7.05
N ASP A 56 -15.08 -3.99 5.77
CA ASP A 56 -14.58 -5.27 5.31
C ASP A 56 -13.04 -5.23 5.38
N THR A 57 -12.47 -6.13 6.17
CA THR A 57 -11.02 -6.17 6.41
C THR A 57 -10.51 -7.61 6.41
N MET A 58 -9.25 -7.77 6.03
CA MET A 58 -8.57 -9.06 6.11
C MET A 58 -8.35 -9.42 7.57
N VAL A 59 -8.73 -10.64 7.95
CA VAL A 59 -8.61 -11.15 9.30
C VAL A 59 -8.04 -12.56 9.34
N ASN A 60 -7.42 -12.92 10.45
CA ASN A 60 -6.99 -14.29 10.73
C ASN A 60 -8.19 -15.10 11.24
N TRP A 61 -8.87 -15.82 10.38
CA TRP A 61 -10.01 -16.65 10.74
C TRP A 61 -9.58 -18.08 11.10
N CYS A 62 -10.00 -18.56 12.24
CA CYS A 62 -9.80 -19.94 12.64
C CYS A 62 -11.15 -20.69 12.66
N PRO A 63 -11.44 -21.54 11.65
CA PRO A 63 -12.71 -22.28 11.58
C PRO A 63 -12.99 -23.17 12.79
N GLN A 64 -11.97 -23.84 13.33
CA GLN A 64 -12.10 -24.76 14.47
C GLN A 64 -12.40 -24.03 15.78
N LEU A 65 -11.85 -22.83 15.96
CA LEU A 65 -12.16 -21.99 17.12
C LEU A 65 -13.42 -21.12 16.90
N GLY A 66 -13.88 -20.98 15.64
CA GLY A 66 -15.04 -20.18 15.26
C GLY A 66 -14.86 -18.69 15.55
N THR A 67 -13.63 -18.17 15.48
CA THR A 67 -13.32 -16.78 15.83
C THR A 67 -12.19 -16.20 14.98
N VAL A 68 -12.12 -14.88 14.96
CA VAL A 68 -10.98 -14.10 14.45
C VAL A 68 -9.89 -14.04 15.51
N LEU A 69 -8.65 -14.17 15.10
CA LEU A 69 -7.46 -14.15 15.95
C LEU A 69 -6.61 -12.91 15.66
N ALA A 70 -6.03 -12.32 16.70
CA ALA A 70 -4.99 -11.29 16.55
C ALA A 70 -3.71 -11.91 15.96
N ASN A 71 -2.84 -11.07 15.38
CA ASN A 71 -1.57 -11.55 14.81
C ASN A 71 -0.71 -12.30 15.84
N ASP A 72 -0.72 -11.86 17.10
CA ASP A 72 0.03 -12.50 18.20
C ASP A 72 -0.58 -13.83 18.66
N GLU A 73 -1.76 -14.20 18.20
CA GLU A 73 -2.43 -15.49 18.49
C GLU A 73 -2.20 -16.53 17.38
N VAL A 74 -1.43 -16.16 16.34
CA VAL A 74 -1.11 -17.02 15.20
C VAL A 74 0.40 -17.19 15.10
N SER A 75 0.86 -18.43 14.92
CA SER A 75 2.27 -18.76 14.68
C SER A 75 2.35 -19.90 13.66
N GLU A 76 3.20 -19.71 12.63
CA GLU A 76 3.38 -20.71 11.55
C GLU A 76 2.06 -21.17 10.88
N GLY A 77 1.12 -20.23 10.70
CA GLY A 77 -0.18 -20.51 10.06
C GLY A 77 -1.19 -21.25 10.93
N VAL A 78 -0.90 -21.46 12.22
CA VAL A 78 -1.80 -22.12 13.16
C VAL A 78 -2.07 -21.24 14.39
N SER A 79 -3.21 -21.47 15.03
CA SER A 79 -3.56 -20.81 16.29
C SER A 79 -2.67 -21.31 17.44
N ILE A 80 -2.12 -20.41 18.26
CA ILE A 80 -1.34 -20.76 19.46
C ILE A 80 -2.20 -21.62 20.38
N ARG A 81 -3.49 -21.29 20.50
CA ARG A 81 -4.45 -22.08 21.25
C ARG A 81 -5.01 -23.21 20.40
N GLY A 82 -4.51 -24.42 20.63
CA GLY A 82 -5.02 -25.66 20.02
C GLY A 82 -4.33 -26.08 18.72
N GLY A 83 -3.44 -25.28 18.14
CA GLY A 83 -2.66 -25.65 16.93
C GLY A 83 -3.53 -25.83 15.67
N TYR A 84 -4.65 -25.12 15.58
CA TYR A 84 -5.58 -25.25 14.45
C TYR A 84 -5.18 -24.36 13.28
N PRO A 85 -5.37 -24.80 12.03
CA PRO A 85 -5.12 -23.98 10.84
C PRO A 85 -5.88 -22.66 10.88
N VAL A 86 -5.20 -21.58 10.45
CA VAL A 86 -5.73 -20.24 10.35
C VAL A 86 -5.74 -19.81 8.89
N GLU A 87 -6.80 -19.15 8.46
CA GLU A 87 -7.01 -18.67 7.11
C GLU A 87 -7.10 -17.15 7.08
N GLN A 88 -6.49 -16.54 6.08
CA GLN A 88 -6.72 -15.12 5.77
C GLN A 88 -8.08 -14.99 5.07
N LYS A 89 -8.97 -14.20 5.65
CA LYS A 89 -10.33 -14.04 5.13
C LYS A 89 -10.81 -12.60 5.24
N VAL A 90 -11.42 -12.08 4.18
CA VAL A 90 -12.13 -10.80 4.26
C VAL A 90 -13.44 -11.01 5.02
N MET A 91 -13.60 -10.26 6.10
CA MET A 91 -14.80 -10.31 6.94
C MET A 91 -15.22 -8.91 7.37
N ARG A 92 -16.53 -8.71 7.48
CA ARG A 92 -17.09 -7.48 8.02
C ARG A 92 -16.87 -7.41 9.53
N GLN A 93 -16.11 -6.39 9.95
CA GLN A 93 -15.66 -6.21 11.33
C GLN A 93 -15.94 -4.79 11.80
N TRP A 94 -16.01 -4.62 13.12
CA TRP A 94 -15.91 -3.30 13.72
C TRP A 94 -14.46 -2.78 13.59
N CYS A 95 -14.34 -1.62 12.99
CA CYS A 95 -13.08 -0.91 12.81
C CYS A 95 -13.10 0.41 13.59
N LEU A 96 -11.92 0.83 14.03
CA LEU A 96 -11.72 2.16 14.63
C LEU A 96 -10.86 3.01 13.68
N ARG A 97 -11.34 4.20 13.37
CA ARG A 97 -10.64 5.18 12.49
C ARG A 97 -9.49 5.87 13.24
N VAL A 98 -8.50 5.09 13.68
CA VAL A 98 -7.36 5.59 14.45
C VAL A 98 -6.47 6.52 13.62
N SER A 99 -6.38 6.30 12.31
CA SER A 99 -5.61 7.13 11.38
C SER A 99 -6.08 8.60 11.35
N ALA A 100 -7.35 8.88 11.66
CA ALA A 100 -7.88 10.24 11.78
C ALA A 100 -7.19 11.07 12.90
N TYR A 101 -6.50 10.41 13.81
CA TYR A 101 -5.75 11.04 14.90
C TYR A 101 -4.24 11.05 14.69
N ALA A 102 -3.73 10.43 13.63
CA ALA A 102 -2.30 10.22 13.40
C ALA A 102 -1.53 11.54 13.45
N GLN A 103 -1.95 12.55 12.69
CA GLN A 103 -1.29 13.86 12.65
C GLN A 103 -1.33 14.55 14.05
N ARG A 104 -2.48 14.52 14.73
CA ARG A 104 -2.62 15.10 16.07
C ARG A 104 -1.76 14.39 17.12
N LEU A 105 -1.60 13.08 17.01
CA LEU A 105 -0.70 12.30 17.88
C LEU A 105 0.75 12.68 17.61
N LEU A 106 1.14 12.83 16.37
CA LEU A 106 2.49 13.25 15.96
C LEU A 106 2.83 14.64 16.53
N GLU A 107 1.96 15.62 16.32
CA GLU A 107 2.11 16.99 16.87
C GLU A 107 2.06 17.03 18.41
N GLY A 108 1.38 16.07 19.03
CA GLY A 108 1.31 15.91 20.46
C GLY A 108 2.64 15.55 21.12
N LEU A 109 3.53 14.87 20.39
CA LEU A 109 4.86 14.48 20.88
C LEU A 109 5.75 15.68 21.23
N ASP A 110 5.54 16.83 20.58
CA ASP A 110 6.29 18.05 20.85
C ASP A 110 5.86 18.73 22.16
N LYS A 111 4.69 18.36 22.69
CA LYS A 111 4.07 18.97 23.88
C LYS A 111 4.31 18.17 25.17
N ILE A 112 4.93 17.00 25.07
CA ILE A 112 5.15 16.11 26.21
C ILE A 112 6.63 15.98 26.53
N ASP A 113 6.93 15.83 27.82
CA ASP A 113 8.30 15.66 28.33
C ASP A 113 8.70 14.17 28.33
N TRP A 114 8.94 13.66 27.13
CA TRP A 114 9.46 12.32 26.89
C TRP A 114 10.89 12.38 26.33
N THR A 115 11.64 11.31 26.50
CA THR A 115 12.98 11.19 25.90
C THR A 115 12.89 11.18 24.38
N ASP A 116 13.90 11.69 23.70
CA ASP A 116 13.95 11.74 22.23
C ASP A 116 13.80 10.35 21.61
N SER A 117 14.46 9.32 22.20
CA SER A 117 14.35 7.95 21.74
C SER A 117 12.91 7.42 21.77
N LEU A 118 12.14 7.76 22.82
CA LEU A 118 10.74 7.35 22.93
C LEU A 118 9.88 8.10 21.91
N LYS A 119 10.13 9.40 21.72
CA LYS A 119 9.45 10.20 20.69
C LYS A 119 9.70 9.65 19.28
N GLU A 120 10.95 9.32 18.97
CA GLU A 120 11.29 8.70 17.66
C GLU A 120 10.62 7.34 17.49
N THR A 121 10.55 6.51 18.52
CA THR A 121 9.81 5.24 18.46
C THR A 121 8.32 5.47 18.13
N GLN A 122 7.69 6.48 18.75
CA GLN A 122 6.29 6.83 18.47
C GLN A 122 6.10 7.43 17.08
N LYS A 123 7.00 8.30 16.61
CA LYS A 123 6.98 8.83 15.24
C LYS A 123 7.08 7.71 14.20
N ASN A 124 8.00 6.78 14.40
CA ASN A 124 8.19 5.64 13.52
C ASN A 124 6.97 4.71 13.52
N TRP A 125 6.30 4.54 14.66
CA TRP A 125 5.05 3.77 14.76
C TRP A 125 3.90 4.44 14.03
N ILE A 126 3.73 5.77 14.16
CA ILE A 126 2.72 6.54 13.42
C ILE A 126 3.01 6.49 11.92
N GLY A 127 4.29 6.55 11.54
CA GLY A 127 4.76 6.28 10.18
C GLY A 127 4.26 7.29 9.15
N ARG A 128 4.25 8.61 9.47
CA ARG A 128 3.93 9.62 8.47
C ARG A 128 4.89 9.51 7.29
N SER A 129 4.33 9.35 6.10
CA SER A 129 5.06 9.27 4.85
C SER A 129 4.57 10.35 3.88
N GLU A 130 5.49 10.99 3.19
CA GLU A 130 5.21 11.97 2.14
C GLU A 130 5.78 11.46 0.82
N GLY A 131 5.01 11.58 -0.25
CA GLY A 131 5.42 11.07 -1.55
C GLY A 131 4.50 11.55 -2.66
N ALA A 132 4.60 10.89 -3.81
CA ALA A 132 3.78 11.15 -4.98
C ALA A 132 3.01 9.91 -5.39
N GLU A 133 1.80 10.12 -5.90
CA GLU A 133 1.05 9.09 -6.61
C GLU A 133 1.37 9.17 -8.09
N MET A 134 1.52 7.99 -8.71
CA MET A 134 1.80 7.86 -10.13
C MET A 134 0.95 6.75 -10.72
N GLN A 135 0.51 6.95 -11.97
CA GLN A 135 -0.29 5.97 -12.70
C GLN A 135 0.56 5.22 -13.72
N PHE A 136 0.45 3.90 -13.71
CA PHE A 136 1.06 3.00 -14.67
C PHE A 136 -0.03 2.26 -15.43
N LYS A 137 -0.07 2.43 -16.74
CA LYS A 137 -1.02 1.73 -17.62
C LYS A 137 -0.54 0.32 -17.91
N VAL A 138 -1.47 -0.63 -17.93
CA VAL A 138 -1.18 -2.00 -18.38
C VAL A 138 -1.23 -2.02 -19.91
N VAL A 139 -0.23 -2.66 -20.51
CA VAL A 139 -0.12 -2.78 -21.98
C VAL A 139 -1.31 -3.58 -22.52
N ASP A 140 -1.93 -3.11 -23.59
CA ASP A 140 -3.09 -3.71 -24.26
C ASP A 140 -4.31 -3.94 -23.34
N SER A 141 -4.47 -3.07 -22.33
CA SER A 141 -5.57 -3.15 -21.35
C SER A 141 -6.04 -1.75 -20.94
N ASP A 142 -7.28 -1.66 -20.44
CA ASP A 142 -7.83 -0.45 -19.80
C ASP A 142 -7.47 -0.35 -18.31
N VAL A 143 -6.69 -1.29 -17.78
CA VAL A 143 -6.27 -1.31 -16.37
C VAL A 143 -5.13 -0.33 -16.15
N GLU A 144 -5.29 0.50 -15.11
CA GLU A 144 -4.25 1.41 -14.61
C GLU A 144 -3.97 1.13 -13.14
N PHE A 145 -2.69 1.14 -12.76
CA PHE A 145 -2.29 1.07 -11.37
C PHE A 145 -1.95 2.46 -10.86
N THR A 146 -2.54 2.86 -9.75
CA THR A 146 -2.02 3.98 -8.98
C THR A 146 -1.04 3.42 -7.96
N ILE A 147 0.21 3.88 -7.97
CA ILE A 147 1.21 3.56 -6.96
C ILE A 147 1.52 4.80 -6.13
N PHE A 148 1.87 4.60 -4.87
CA PHE A 148 2.44 5.64 -4.03
C PHE A 148 3.94 5.39 -3.85
N THR A 149 4.75 6.43 -4.05
CA THR A 149 6.20 6.34 -3.85
C THR A 149 6.76 7.56 -3.09
N THR A 150 7.68 7.31 -2.17
CA THR A 150 8.48 8.36 -1.53
C THR A 150 9.71 8.75 -2.36
N ARG A 151 9.96 8.03 -3.46
CA ARG A 151 11.12 8.16 -4.33
C ARG A 151 10.71 8.37 -5.79
N ALA A 152 9.90 9.40 -6.04
CA ALA A 152 9.49 9.78 -7.41
C ALA A 152 10.68 10.12 -8.33
N ASP A 153 11.81 10.54 -7.76
CA ASP A 153 13.08 10.76 -8.45
C ASP A 153 13.62 9.51 -9.15
N THR A 154 13.31 8.32 -8.65
CA THR A 154 13.87 7.06 -9.16
C THR A 154 13.03 6.36 -10.23
N VAL A 155 11.95 6.97 -10.72
CA VAL A 155 11.02 6.35 -11.69
C VAL A 155 11.70 5.93 -13.00
N PHE A 156 12.74 6.62 -13.44
CA PHE A 156 13.51 6.23 -14.62
C PHE A 156 14.23 4.87 -14.48
N GLY A 157 14.52 4.47 -13.25
CA GLY A 157 15.15 3.17 -12.92
C GLY A 157 14.17 2.05 -12.61
N VAL A 158 12.86 2.27 -12.78
CA VAL A 158 11.86 1.21 -12.60
C VAL A 158 12.02 0.18 -13.69
N THR A 159 12.27 -1.07 -13.31
CA THR A 159 12.47 -2.18 -14.24
C THR A 159 11.43 -3.27 -14.15
N PHE A 160 10.62 -3.27 -13.10
CA PHE A 160 9.45 -4.14 -12.95
C PHE A 160 8.43 -3.53 -11.97
N MET A 161 7.23 -4.08 -11.95
CA MET A 161 6.20 -3.78 -10.95
C MET A 161 5.88 -5.03 -10.16
N VAL A 162 5.44 -4.83 -8.91
CA VAL A 162 5.02 -5.94 -8.05
C VAL A 162 3.66 -5.63 -7.43
N LEU A 163 2.77 -6.61 -7.51
CA LEU A 163 1.46 -6.60 -6.88
C LEU A 163 1.47 -7.44 -5.60
N ALA A 164 0.76 -6.96 -4.59
CA ALA A 164 0.43 -7.78 -3.44
C ALA A 164 -0.45 -8.96 -3.86
N PRO A 165 -0.27 -10.15 -3.30
CA PRO A 165 -1.07 -11.34 -3.63
C PRO A 165 -2.58 -11.16 -3.46
N GLU A 166 -2.98 -10.32 -2.49
CA GLU A 166 -4.36 -10.02 -2.16
C GLU A 166 -4.97 -8.87 -2.97
N SER A 167 -4.16 -8.23 -3.83
CA SER A 167 -4.62 -7.09 -4.63
C SER A 167 -5.68 -7.50 -5.65
N ASP A 168 -6.73 -6.71 -5.77
CA ASP A 168 -7.78 -6.92 -6.79
C ASP A 168 -7.25 -6.78 -8.23
N TYR A 169 -6.12 -6.11 -8.41
CA TYR A 169 -5.44 -6.02 -9.71
C TYR A 169 -4.95 -7.38 -10.22
N VAL A 170 -4.61 -8.33 -9.33
CA VAL A 170 -4.12 -9.67 -9.71
C VAL A 170 -5.07 -10.34 -10.70
N LYS A 171 -6.38 -10.32 -10.41
CA LYS A 171 -7.41 -10.94 -11.26
C LYS A 171 -7.59 -10.25 -12.62
N GLN A 172 -7.18 -9.00 -12.72
CA GLN A 172 -7.38 -8.17 -13.91
C GLN A 172 -6.21 -8.27 -14.89
N VAL A 173 -5.01 -8.64 -14.40
CA VAL A 173 -3.78 -8.59 -15.22
C VAL A 173 -3.16 -9.94 -15.52
N VAL A 174 -3.55 -11.00 -14.79
CA VAL A 174 -2.99 -12.34 -15.05
C VAL A 174 -3.44 -12.83 -16.42
N THR A 175 -2.48 -13.16 -17.29
CA THR A 175 -2.77 -13.71 -18.60
C THR A 175 -3.18 -15.18 -18.48
N PRO A 176 -3.98 -15.71 -19.45
CA PRO A 176 -4.41 -17.11 -19.43
C PRO A 176 -3.24 -18.11 -19.33
N ASP A 177 -2.12 -17.82 -19.99
CA ASP A 177 -0.94 -18.68 -19.98
C ASP A 177 -0.22 -18.73 -18.63
N GLN A 178 -0.38 -17.72 -17.79
CA GLN A 178 0.23 -17.65 -16.45
C GLN A 178 -0.73 -18.03 -15.32
N GLN A 179 -2.00 -18.25 -15.62
CA GLN A 179 -3.03 -18.50 -14.61
C GLN A 179 -2.71 -19.68 -13.69
N GLU A 180 -2.19 -20.77 -14.23
CA GLU A 180 -1.84 -21.96 -13.44
C GLU A 180 -0.65 -21.67 -12.51
N ALA A 181 0.39 -21.03 -13.02
CA ALA A 181 1.57 -20.66 -12.23
C ALA A 181 1.22 -19.69 -11.11
N VAL A 182 0.38 -18.69 -11.41
CA VAL A 182 -0.10 -17.71 -10.42
C VAL A 182 -0.94 -18.39 -9.34
N ASN A 183 -1.90 -19.25 -9.71
CA ASN A 183 -2.72 -19.97 -8.73
C ASN A 183 -1.85 -20.83 -7.80
N LYS A 184 -0.87 -21.54 -8.36
CA LYS A 184 0.06 -22.37 -7.58
C LYS A 184 0.87 -21.50 -6.59
N TYR A 185 1.34 -20.35 -7.02
CA TYR A 185 2.07 -19.42 -6.17
C TYR A 185 1.18 -18.88 -5.03
N LEU A 186 -0.03 -18.40 -5.35
CA LEU A 186 -0.98 -17.89 -4.37
C LEU A 186 -1.36 -18.96 -3.33
N ASP A 187 -1.56 -20.21 -3.76
CA ASP A 187 -1.83 -21.33 -2.84
C ASP A 187 -0.64 -21.62 -1.90
N SER A 188 0.59 -21.43 -2.36
CA SER A 188 1.79 -21.68 -1.55
C SER A 188 1.98 -20.68 -0.42
N ILE A 189 1.48 -19.45 -0.59
CA ILE A 189 1.68 -18.34 0.37
C ILE A 189 0.44 -18.01 1.20
N LYS A 190 -0.72 -18.59 0.90
CA LYS A 190 -2.02 -18.21 1.50
C LYS A 190 -2.10 -18.35 3.02
N HIS A 191 -1.22 -19.14 3.62
CA HIS A 191 -1.18 -19.38 5.08
C HIS A 191 -0.12 -18.51 5.79
N ARG A 192 0.66 -17.71 5.03
CA ARG A 192 1.69 -16.84 5.60
C ARG A 192 1.05 -15.56 6.13
N THR A 193 1.32 -15.25 7.39
CA THR A 193 0.90 -13.99 8.01
C THR A 193 1.74 -12.82 7.49
N GLU A 194 1.21 -11.60 7.56
CA GLU A 194 1.98 -10.39 7.22
C GLU A 194 3.30 -10.27 7.99
N ARG A 195 3.30 -10.66 9.29
CA ARG A 195 4.49 -10.66 10.13
C ARG A 195 5.55 -11.63 9.62
N GLU A 196 5.17 -12.84 9.24
CA GLU A 196 6.08 -13.83 8.66
C GLU A 196 6.66 -13.34 7.34
N ARG A 197 5.83 -12.73 6.49
CA ARG A 197 6.25 -12.14 5.22
C ARG A 197 7.26 -11.00 5.39
N LEU A 198 7.08 -10.14 6.41
CA LEU A 198 8.01 -9.05 6.73
C LEU A 198 9.36 -9.55 7.28
N MET A 199 9.36 -10.68 7.99
CA MET A 199 10.57 -11.26 8.61
C MET A 199 11.36 -12.16 7.65
N ASP A 200 10.69 -12.78 6.70
CA ASP A 200 11.31 -13.65 5.71
C ASP A 200 12.04 -12.83 4.64
N LYS A 201 13.31 -13.13 4.44
CA LYS A 201 14.14 -12.50 3.41
C LYS A 201 14.27 -13.35 2.14
N SER A 202 13.56 -14.48 2.07
CA SER A 202 13.56 -15.30 0.86
C SER A 202 12.86 -14.54 -0.28
N VAL A 203 13.43 -14.66 -1.47
CA VAL A 203 12.84 -14.06 -2.67
C VAL A 203 11.89 -15.05 -3.30
N THR A 204 10.61 -14.70 -3.34
CA THR A 204 9.57 -15.48 -4.01
C THR A 204 8.71 -14.57 -4.88
N GLY A 205 8.13 -15.12 -5.94
CA GLY A 205 7.25 -14.37 -6.82
C GLY A 205 6.88 -15.15 -8.07
N VAL A 206 5.94 -14.59 -8.84
CA VAL A 206 5.50 -15.17 -10.11
C VAL A 206 5.20 -14.05 -11.10
N PHE A 207 5.58 -14.26 -12.36
CA PHE A 207 5.24 -13.36 -13.45
C PHE A 207 3.77 -13.49 -13.85
N THR A 208 3.08 -12.37 -14.04
CA THR A 208 1.66 -12.35 -14.42
C THR A 208 1.39 -12.60 -15.91
N GLY A 209 2.44 -12.49 -16.75
CA GLY A 209 2.32 -12.46 -18.21
C GLY A 209 2.06 -11.07 -18.79
N ALA A 210 1.71 -10.09 -17.95
CA ALA A 210 1.41 -8.73 -18.37
C ALA A 210 2.57 -7.75 -18.12
N TYR A 211 2.50 -6.62 -18.81
CA TYR A 211 3.47 -5.53 -18.70
C TYR A 211 2.76 -4.22 -18.38
N ALA A 212 3.41 -3.35 -17.65
CA ALA A 212 2.99 -1.97 -17.46
C ALA A 212 3.87 -1.01 -18.27
N VAL A 213 3.36 0.18 -18.56
CA VAL A 213 4.10 1.25 -19.24
C VAL A 213 4.66 2.20 -18.19
N ASN A 214 5.98 2.39 -18.16
CA ASN A 214 6.59 3.41 -17.33
C ASN A 214 6.21 4.81 -17.89
N PRO A 215 5.54 5.67 -17.10
CA PRO A 215 4.99 6.93 -17.61
C PRO A 215 6.02 7.95 -18.03
N LEU A 216 7.29 7.81 -17.59
CA LEU A 216 8.34 8.78 -17.91
C LEU A 216 9.13 8.42 -19.17
N ASN A 217 9.32 7.14 -19.48
CA ASN A 217 10.15 6.70 -20.60
C ASN A 217 9.45 5.73 -21.57
N ASN A 218 8.15 5.50 -21.39
CA ASN A 218 7.32 4.61 -22.20
C ASN A 218 7.84 3.15 -22.33
N LYS A 219 8.78 2.74 -21.48
CA LYS A 219 9.26 1.35 -21.48
C LYS A 219 8.22 0.42 -20.91
N HIS A 220 8.10 -0.75 -21.52
CA HIS A 220 7.28 -1.84 -20.99
C HIS A 220 8.07 -2.56 -19.90
N ILE A 221 7.50 -2.66 -18.72
CA ILE A 221 8.08 -3.30 -17.54
C ILE A 221 7.19 -4.46 -17.09
N PRO A 222 7.75 -5.65 -16.80
CA PRO A 222 6.95 -6.81 -16.42
C PRO A 222 6.28 -6.62 -15.06
N ILE A 223 5.10 -7.21 -14.90
CA ILE A 223 4.32 -7.19 -13.67
C ILE A 223 4.43 -8.54 -12.98
N TYR A 224 4.90 -8.54 -11.74
CA TYR A 224 5.02 -9.72 -10.89
C TYR A 224 4.02 -9.68 -9.73
N ILE A 225 3.78 -10.83 -9.12
CA ILE A 225 3.11 -10.96 -7.83
C ILE A 225 4.14 -11.48 -6.84
N SER A 226 4.27 -10.85 -5.67
CA SER A 226 5.17 -11.32 -4.63
C SER A 226 4.65 -10.98 -3.24
N ASP A 227 4.94 -11.86 -2.30
CA ASP A 227 4.49 -11.75 -0.91
C ASP A 227 5.29 -10.72 -0.07
N TYR A 228 6.37 -10.14 -0.60
CA TYR A 228 7.04 -9.03 0.07
C TYR A 228 6.27 -7.70 -0.04
N VAL A 229 5.27 -7.60 -0.93
CA VAL A 229 4.37 -6.45 -1.04
C VAL A 229 3.10 -6.73 -0.24
N LEU A 230 2.72 -5.81 0.64
CA LEU A 230 1.52 -5.92 1.47
C LEU A 230 0.36 -5.12 0.87
N ALA A 231 -0.84 -5.68 0.85
CA ALA A 231 -2.03 -5.01 0.33
C ALA A 231 -2.41 -3.76 1.14
N GLY A 232 -2.07 -3.72 2.43
CA GLY A 232 -2.30 -2.58 3.32
C GLY A 232 -1.29 -1.44 3.17
N TYR A 233 -0.26 -1.58 2.33
CA TYR A 233 0.73 -0.53 2.05
C TYR A 233 0.45 0.13 0.70
N GLY A 234 0.13 1.42 0.73
CA GLY A 234 -0.25 2.16 -0.46
C GLY A 234 -1.48 1.57 -1.16
N THR A 235 -1.36 1.26 -2.42
CA THR A 235 -2.43 0.71 -3.28
C THR A 235 -2.34 -0.82 -3.44
N GLY A 236 -1.40 -1.49 -2.76
CA GLY A 236 -1.10 -2.90 -2.99
C GLY A 236 -0.37 -3.17 -4.30
N ALA A 237 0.16 -2.12 -4.94
CA ALA A 237 1.04 -2.17 -6.10
C ALA A 237 2.25 -1.28 -5.86
N ILE A 238 3.45 -1.74 -6.21
CA ILE A 238 4.69 -0.97 -6.11
C ILE A 238 5.43 -0.95 -7.43
N MET A 239 6.13 0.14 -7.69
CA MET A 239 7.20 0.20 -8.66
C MET A 239 8.50 -0.28 -8.03
N ALA A 240 9.28 -1.09 -8.73
CA ALA A 240 10.52 -1.65 -8.22
C ALA A 240 11.74 -0.99 -8.89
N VAL A 241 12.67 -0.53 -8.04
CA VAL A 241 13.91 0.16 -8.45
C VAL A 241 15.13 -0.58 -7.89
N PRO A 242 15.55 -1.66 -8.54
CA PRO A 242 16.59 -2.56 -8.00
C PRO A 242 17.93 -1.89 -7.68
N ALA A 243 18.28 -0.83 -8.40
CA ALA A 243 19.54 -0.13 -8.13
C ALA A 243 19.56 0.59 -6.76
N HIS A 244 18.37 0.90 -6.19
CA HIS A 244 18.24 1.78 -5.02
C HIS A 244 17.30 1.25 -3.93
N ASP A 245 16.97 -0.04 -3.98
CA ASP A 245 16.23 -0.77 -2.93
C ASP A 245 16.75 -2.21 -2.86
N SER A 246 17.15 -2.62 -1.67
CA SER A 246 17.81 -3.93 -1.45
C SER A 246 16.87 -5.12 -1.67
N ARG A 247 15.55 -4.98 -1.43
CA ARG A 247 14.56 -6.04 -1.71
C ARG A 247 14.35 -6.19 -3.21
N ASP A 248 14.17 -5.05 -3.90
CA ASP A 248 14.02 -5.02 -5.35
C ASP A 248 15.28 -5.55 -6.04
N TYR A 249 16.47 -5.24 -5.49
CA TYR A 249 17.74 -5.76 -5.97
C TYR A 249 17.80 -7.29 -5.91
N ALA A 250 17.49 -7.85 -4.75
CA ALA A 250 17.47 -9.30 -4.56
C ALA A 250 16.46 -9.97 -5.51
N PHE A 251 15.30 -9.36 -5.70
CA PHE A 251 14.27 -9.83 -6.62
C PHE A 251 14.75 -9.78 -8.07
N ALA A 252 15.34 -8.66 -8.50
CA ALA A 252 15.88 -8.49 -9.85
C ALA A 252 16.99 -9.51 -10.16
N LYS A 253 17.89 -9.75 -9.21
CA LYS A 253 18.94 -10.79 -9.35
C LYS A 253 18.37 -12.19 -9.46
N HIS A 254 17.31 -12.50 -8.69
CA HIS A 254 16.67 -13.82 -8.72
C HIS A 254 15.94 -14.10 -10.03
N PHE A 255 15.28 -13.09 -10.62
CA PHE A 255 14.51 -13.22 -11.86
C PHE A 255 15.25 -12.72 -13.11
N ASP A 256 16.54 -12.44 -13.01
CA ASP A 256 17.40 -11.93 -14.10
C ASP A 256 16.82 -10.67 -14.77
N LEU A 257 16.34 -9.72 -13.95
CA LEU A 257 15.76 -8.46 -14.38
C LEU A 257 16.82 -7.35 -14.45
N PRO A 258 16.63 -6.33 -15.31
CA PRO A 258 17.59 -5.23 -15.44
C PRO A 258 17.74 -4.43 -14.13
N ILE A 259 18.97 -3.97 -13.85
CA ILE A 259 19.30 -3.07 -12.74
C ILE A 259 19.91 -1.80 -13.35
N ILE A 260 19.22 -0.68 -13.20
CA ILE A 260 19.60 0.61 -13.83
C ILE A 260 20.04 1.58 -12.73
N PRO A 261 21.34 1.90 -12.61
CA PRO A 261 21.82 2.88 -11.63
C PRO A 261 21.35 4.29 -12.00
N LEU A 262 20.89 5.06 -11.02
CA LEU A 262 20.37 6.42 -11.19
C LEU A 262 21.20 7.48 -10.44
N ILE A 263 22.22 7.07 -9.69
CA ILE A 263 23.08 7.98 -8.92
C ILE A 263 24.51 7.84 -9.44
N GLU A 264 25.17 8.99 -9.63
CA GLU A 264 26.53 9.05 -10.14
C GLU A 264 27.52 8.34 -9.19
N GLY A 265 28.36 7.49 -9.77
CA GLY A 265 29.42 6.79 -9.02
C GLY A 265 28.93 5.62 -8.15
N CYS A 266 27.63 5.27 -8.16
CA CYS A 266 27.15 4.08 -7.46
C CYS A 266 27.58 2.79 -8.20
N ASP A 267 28.10 1.81 -7.46
CA ASP A 267 28.37 0.45 -7.94
C ASP A 267 27.23 -0.45 -7.50
N VAL A 268 26.48 -0.98 -8.44
CA VAL A 268 25.33 -1.88 -8.21
C VAL A 268 25.62 -3.30 -8.71
N SER A 269 26.89 -3.68 -8.85
CA SER A 269 27.28 -5.03 -9.32
C SER A 269 27.00 -6.12 -8.28
N GLU A 270 27.22 -5.83 -7.01
CA GLU A 270 27.12 -6.79 -5.90
C GLU A 270 25.93 -6.52 -4.97
N GLU A 271 25.57 -5.24 -4.79
CA GLU A 271 24.45 -4.82 -3.91
C GLU A 271 23.76 -3.57 -4.43
N SER A 272 22.59 -3.24 -3.87
CA SER A 272 21.89 -1.99 -4.16
C SER A 272 22.57 -0.80 -3.50
N PHE A 273 22.39 0.38 -4.08
CA PHE A 273 22.86 1.65 -3.49
C PHE A 273 21.64 2.39 -2.89
N ASP A 274 21.34 2.11 -1.63
CA ASP A 274 20.15 2.61 -0.93
C ASP A 274 20.32 4.04 -0.38
N ALA A 275 21.50 4.66 -0.50
CA ALA A 275 21.73 6.03 -0.06
C ALA A 275 20.88 7.02 -0.87
N LYS A 276 20.40 8.07 -0.17
CA LYS A 276 19.53 9.10 -0.74
C LYS A 276 20.30 10.40 -1.00
N GLU A 277 21.52 10.27 -1.48
CA GLU A 277 22.42 11.42 -1.73
C GLU A 277 23.29 11.17 -2.96
N GLY A 278 23.63 12.23 -3.67
CA GLY A 278 24.41 12.20 -4.91
C GLY A 278 23.65 12.86 -6.06
N LYS A 279 24.24 12.83 -7.25
CA LYS A 279 23.67 13.41 -8.47
C LYS A 279 22.98 12.37 -9.33
N MET A 280 21.84 12.73 -9.87
CA MET A 280 21.07 11.86 -10.76
C MET A 280 21.79 11.66 -12.09
N ILE A 281 21.71 10.41 -12.60
CA ILE A 281 22.14 10.00 -13.94
C ILE A 281 21.05 9.10 -14.56
N ASN A 282 21.12 8.82 -15.85
CA ASN A 282 20.20 7.94 -16.58
C ASN A 282 18.71 8.32 -16.41
N SER A 283 18.43 9.57 -16.11
CA SER A 283 17.12 10.09 -15.72
C SER A 283 16.66 11.20 -16.65
N CYS A 284 16.66 10.91 -17.97
CA CYS A 284 16.24 11.85 -19.00
C CYS A 284 15.44 11.12 -20.09
N ASP A 285 14.19 11.55 -20.30
CA ASP A 285 13.32 11.14 -21.41
C ASP A 285 12.10 12.07 -21.50
N ASN A 286 11.39 12.08 -22.65
CA ASN A 286 10.13 12.77 -22.88
C ASN A 286 10.10 14.26 -22.44
N GLY A 287 11.23 14.93 -22.50
CA GLY A 287 11.33 16.36 -22.16
C GLY A 287 11.53 16.65 -20.67
N LEU A 288 11.63 15.61 -19.82
CA LEU A 288 12.06 15.70 -18.43
C LEU A 288 13.52 15.24 -18.33
N ASP A 289 14.39 16.08 -17.76
CA ASP A 289 15.80 15.76 -17.50
C ASP A 289 16.14 16.04 -16.03
N LEU A 290 16.44 14.99 -15.29
CA LEU A 290 16.88 15.07 -13.90
C LEU A 290 18.39 14.88 -13.76
N ASN A 291 19.13 14.62 -14.85
CA ASN A 291 20.56 14.37 -14.77
C ASN A 291 21.31 15.58 -14.18
N GLY A 292 22.22 15.29 -13.26
CA GLY A 292 23.00 16.30 -12.54
C GLY A 292 22.27 17.00 -11.39
N MET A 293 20.97 16.75 -11.19
CA MET A 293 20.24 17.23 -10.00
C MET A 293 20.64 16.42 -8.77
N GLU A 294 20.68 17.11 -7.62
CA GLU A 294 20.89 16.43 -6.34
C GLU A 294 19.66 15.60 -5.95
N VAL A 295 19.88 14.40 -5.42
CA VAL A 295 18.84 13.56 -4.81
C VAL A 295 18.32 14.27 -3.56
N LYS A 296 17.01 14.30 -3.36
CA LYS A 296 16.38 14.92 -2.19
C LYS A 296 15.91 13.89 -1.18
#